data_d4c055ed5c8681bbd325c50e5a5884a0
#
_entry.id   d4c055ed5c8681bbd325c50e5a5884a0
#
_cell.length_a   1.000
_cell.length_b   1.000
_cell.length_c   1.000
_cell.angle_alpha   90.00
_cell.angle_beta   90.00
_cell.angle_gamma   90.00
#
_symmetry.space_group_name_H-M   'P 1'
#
loop_
_entity.id
_entity.type
_entity.pdbx_description
1 polymer ?
#
loop_
_entity_poly.entity_id
_entity_poly.type
_entity_poly.pdbx_seq_one_letter_code
_entity_poly.pdbx_strand_id
1 'polypeptide(L)'
;MWNAIEHTDNDYNKYLDATDGTYKAVMKDCYVQPYSDNPLGQDRIGEDVYLNILKNAKDYVYITTPYLIITDEMERELRLAVKRGVDVRIVTPGIPDKKLVYRITRSYYEPLCSAGVRIYEYTPGFCHAKQWVCDDEVSVVGTINMDYRSLYLHFENA
;
A
#
# COMPACT_ATOMS: atom_id res chain seq x y z
N MET A 1 -8.64 13.67 -9.72
CA MET A 1 -8.09 14.81 -8.95
C MET A 1 -8.32 16.14 -9.67
N TRP A 2 -7.76 16.36 -10.88
CA TRP A 2 -7.92 17.65 -11.60
C TRP A 2 -9.38 18.05 -11.79
N ASN A 3 -10.23 17.16 -12.32
CA ASN A 3 -11.65 17.45 -12.54
C ASN A 3 -12.42 17.78 -11.24
N ALA A 4 -12.03 17.20 -10.11
CA ALA A 4 -12.63 17.47 -8.82
C ALA A 4 -12.25 18.87 -8.26
N ILE A 5 -11.08 19.38 -8.63
CA ILE A 5 -10.59 20.70 -8.19
C ILE A 5 -11.12 21.80 -9.11
N GLU A 6 -11.03 21.57 -10.42
CA GLU A 6 -11.38 22.57 -11.43
C GLU A 6 -12.88 22.55 -11.83
N HIS A 7 -13.65 21.57 -11.34
CA HIS A 7 -15.04 21.33 -11.73
C HIS A 7 -15.23 21.25 -13.25
N THR A 8 -14.24 20.69 -13.93
CA THR A 8 -14.25 20.52 -15.39
C THR A 8 -14.29 19.03 -15.72
N ASP A 9 -14.91 18.72 -16.84
CA ASP A 9 -14.93 17.37 -17.40
C ASP A 9 -13.94 17.31 -18.58
N ASN A 10 -12.69 16.95 -18.30
CA ASN A 10 -11.66 16.87 -19.31
C ASN A 10 -11.69 15.50 -19.98
N ASP A 11 -11.66 15.49 -21.31
CA ASP A 11 -11.46 14.27 -22.09
C ASP A 11 -9.98 13.86 -22.06
N TYR A 12 -9.71 12.71 -21.43
CA TYR A 12 -8.39 12.11 -21.34
C TYR A 12 -8.12 11.06 -22.42
N ASN A 13 -9.11 10.74 -23.30
CA ASN A 13 -8.97 9.72 -24.33
C ASN A 13 -7.79 10.00 -25.26
N LYS A 14 -7.47 11.27 -25.53
CA LYS A 14 -6.30 11.66 -26.31
C LYS A 14 -4.95 11.19 -25.77
N TYR A 15 -4.89 10.77 -24.48
CA TYR A 15 -3.69 10.21 -23.87
C TYR A 15 -3.68 8.68 -23.86
N LEU A 16 -4.81 8.04 -24.20
CA LEU A 16 -4.93 6.58 -24.31
C LEU A 16 -4.43 6.06 -25.66
N ASP A 17 -4.45 6.91 -26.70
CA ASP A 17 -4.03 6.56 -28.06
C ASP A 17 -2.50 6.56 -28.27
N ALA A 18 -1.72 6.71 -27.20
CA ALA A 18 -0.25 6.76 -27.25
C ALA A 18 0.43 5.41 -27.54
N THR A 19 -0.32 4.37 -27.86
CA THR A 19 0.23 3.11 -28.34
C THR A 19 0.48 3.22 -29.86
N ASP A 20 1.65 3.66 -30.23
CA ASP A 20 2.14 3.66 -31.64
C ASP A 20 2.38 2.23 -32.21
N GLY A 21 1.83 1.21 -31.58
CA GLY A 21 1.95 -0.20 -31.98
C GLY A 21 3.35 -0.81 -31.75
N THR A 22 4.29 -0.06 -31.16
CA THR A 22 5.65 -0.56 -30.90
C THR A 22 5.73 -1.35 -29.58
N TYR A 23 4.74 -1.21 -28.70
CA TYR A 23 4.73 -1.90 -27.42
C TYR A 23 4.29 -3.37 -27.58
N LYS A 24 5.23 -4.28 -27.45
CA LYS A 24 4.92 -5.71 -27.36
C LYS A 24 4.80 -6.09 -25.89
N ALA A 25 3.62 -6.58 -25.48
CA ALA A 25 3.44 -7.15 -24.16
C ALA A 25 4.47 -8.28 -23.92
N VAL A 26 5.26 -8.13 -22.87
CA VAL A 26 6.31 -9.10 -22.51
C VAL A 26 5.71 -10.33 -21.85
N MET A 27 4.56 -10.19 -21.18
CA MET A 27 3.84 -11.27 -20.51
C MET A 27 2.38 -11.28 -20.95
N LYS A 28 1.87 -12.46 -21.30
CA LYS A 28 0.48 -12.62 -21.79
C LYS A 28 -0.55 -12.87 -20.69
N ASP A 29 -0.10 -13.23 -19.48
CA ASP A 29 -0.95 -13.69 -18.38
C ASP A 29 -0.85 -12.80 -17.14
N CYS A 30 -0.52 -11.52 -17.33
CA CYS A 30 -0.43 -10.53 -16.25
C CYS A 30 -1.54 -9.48 -16.43
N TYR A 31 -2.26 -9.20 -15.34
CA TYR A 31 -3.26 -8.14 -15.28
C TYR A 31 -2.72 -6.96 -14.49
N VAL A 32 -2.91 -5.76 -15.00
CA VAL A 32 -2.60 -4.51 -14.29
C VAL A 32 -3.88 -3.73 -14.11
N GLN A 33 -4.22 -3.43 -12.87
CA GLN A 33 -5.42 -2.68 -12.50
C GLN A 33 -5.02 -1.42 -11.73
N PRO A 34 -4.90 -0.26 -12.41
CA PRO A 34 -4.71 1.00 -11.71
C PRO A 34 -5.98 1.40 -10.98
N TYR A 35 -5.81 1.95 -9.77
CA TYR A 35 -6.92 2.51 -9.01
C TYR A 35 -6.49 3.79 -8.29
N SER A 36 -7.48 4.61 -7.93
CA SER A 36 -7.27 5.82 -7.15
C SER A 36 -8.16 5.83 -5.91
N ASP A 37 -7.63 6.33 -4.82
CA ASP A 37 -8.39 6.61 -3.62
C ASP A 37 -8.77 8.10 -3.54
N ASN A 38 -9.93 8.38 -2.97
CA ASN A 38 -10.52 9.72 -2.94
C ASN A 38 -11.09 10.00 -1.55
N PRO A 39 -10.58 10.99 -0.82
CA PRO A 39 -11.06 11.31 0.52
C PRO A 39 -12.49 11.88 0.55
N LEU A 40 -13.03 12.30 -0.61
CA LEU A 40 -14.40 12.79 -0.76
C LEU A 40 -15.38 11.66 -1.10
N GLY A 41 -14.89 10.45 -1.40
CA GLY A 41 -15.68 9.27 -1.68
C GLY A 41 -16.22 8.62 -0.41
N GLN A 42 -17.16 7.67 -0.58
CA GLN A 42 -17.66 6.85 0.52
C GLN A 42 -16.80 5.59 0.72
N ASP A 43 -16.19 5.10 -0.35
CA ASP A 43 -15.37 3.90 -0.35
C ASP A 43 -13.94 4.21 0.10
N ARG A 44 -13.29 3.22 0.74
CA ARG A 44 -11.89 3.26 1.19
C ARG A 44 -11.07 2.26 0.37
N ILE A 45 -10.97 2.53 -0.93
CA ILE A 45 -10.42 1.59 -1.91
C ILE A 45 -9.00 1.15 -1.53
N GLY A 46 -8.15 2.07 -1.09
CA GLY A 46 -6.78 1.76 -0.69
C GLY A 46 -6.70 0.80 0.49
N GLU A 47 -7.50 1.05 1.54
CA GLU A 47 -7.57 0.17 2.70
C GLU A 47 -8.21 -1.17 2.36
N ASP A 48 -9.30 -1.16 1.60
CA ASP A 48 -10.02 -2.38 1.19
C ASP A 48 -9.12 -3.31 0.37
N VAL A 49 -8.31 -2.77 -0.54
CA VAL A 49 -7.33 -3.56 -1.31
C VAL A 49 -6.31 -4.20 -0.38
N TYR A 50 -5.74 -3.46 0.56
CA TYR A 50 -4.76 -3.99 1.52
C TYR A 50 -5.36 -5.05 2.43
N LEU A 51 -6.57 -4.81 2.94
CA LEU A 51 -7.30 -5.80 3.75
C LEU A 51 -7.63 -7.06 2.94
N ASN A 52 -8.01 -6.90 1.68
CA ASN A 52 -8.31 -8.03 0.80
C ASN A 52 -7.06 -8.88 0.53
N ILE A 53 -5.90 -8.28 0.31
CA ILE A 53 -4.62 -8.99 0.18
C ILE A 53 -4.33 -9.78 1.46
N LEU A 54 -4.43 -9.16 2.63
CA LEU A 54 -4.19 -9.84 3.91
C LEU A 54 -5.16 -11.01 4.15
N LYS A 55 -6.44 -10.83 3.82
CA LYS A 55 -7.47 -11.86 4.00
C LYS A 55 -7.27 -13.09 3.11
N ASN A 56 -6.73 -12.89 1.89
CA ASN A 56 -6.54 -13.96 0.91
C ASN A 56 -5.14 -14.57 0.92
N ALA A 57 -4.17 -13.98 1.58
CA ALA A 57 -2.82 -14.47 1.69
C ALA A 57 -2.75 -15.89 2.29
N LYS A 58 -1.93 -16.76 1.68
CA LYS A 58 -1.74 -18.16 2.06
C LYS A 58 -0.34 -18.43 2.62
N ASP A 59 0.69 -17.94 1.93
CA ASP A 59 2.09 -18.22 2.22
C ASP A 59 2.81 -17.02 2.82
N TYR A 60 2.78 -15.85 2.16
CA TYR A 60 3.44 -14.67 2.65
C TYR A 60 2.84 -13.34 2.18
N VAL A 61 3.05 -12.29 2.98
CA VAL A 61 2.84 -10.89 2.60
C VAL A 61 4.05 -10.06 3.04
N TYR A 62 4.73 -9.44 2.08
CA TYR A 62 5.86 -8.54 2.33
C TYR A 62 5.47 -7.11 1.98
N ILE A 63 5.66 -6.22 2.92
CA ILE A 63 5.19 -4.85 2.87
C ILE A 63 6.36 -3.90 3.05
N THR A 64 6.45 -2.86 2.21
CA THR A 64 7.34 -1.74 2.45
C THR A 64 6.51 -0.47 2.55
N THR A 65 6.68 0.27 3.65
CA THR A 65 5.94 1.52 3.89
C THR A 65 6.78 2.51 4.69
N PRO A 66 6.77 3.81 4.36
CA PRO A 66 7.50 4.81 5.14
C PRO A 66 6.87 5.09 6.49
N TYR A 67 5.57 4.85 6.64
CA TYR A 67 4.81 5.10 7.87
C TYR A 67 3.93 3.89 8.19
N LEU A 68 3.87 3.54 9.48
CA LEU A 68 3.06 2.47 10.00
C LEU A 68 2.19 3.02 11.13
N ILE A 69 1.04 3.60 10.75
CA ILE A 69 0.05 4.20 11.67
C ILE A 69 -1.32 3.71 11.19
N ILE A 70 -1.62 2.48 11.51
CA ILE A 70 -2.71 1.70 10.91
C ILE A 70 -3.98 1.74 11.75
N THR A 71 -5.09 1.36 11.13
CA THR A 71 -6.36 1.17 11.79
C THR A 71 -6.37 -0.10 12.65
N ASP A 72 -7.28 -0.16 13.59
CA ASP A 72 -7.50 -1.36 14.41
C ASP A 72 -7.88 -2.57 13.54
N GLU A 73 -8.61 -2.34 12.45
CA GLU A 73 -8.99 -3.38 11.51
C GLU A 73 -7.75 -3.94 10.78
N MET A 74 -6.89 -3.08 10.29
CA MET A 74 -5.65 -3.48 9.62
C MET A 74 -4.69 -4.20 10.58
N GLU A 75 -4.55 -3.71 11.82
CA GLU A 75 -3.78 -4.41 12.85
C GLU A 75 -4.33 -5.81 13.11
N ARG A 76 -5.64 -5.92 13.24
CA ARG A 76 -6.32 -7.20 13.45
C ARG A 76 -6.08 -8.16 12.29
N GLU A 77 -6.19 -7.71 11.04
CA GLU A 77 -5.98 -8.57 9.86
C GLU A 77 -4.53 -9.01 9.72
N LEU A 78 -3.54 -8.15 10.01
CA LEU A 78 -2.12 -8.54 10.08
C LEU A 78 -1.91 -9.66 11.10
N ARG A 79 -2.49 -9.53 12.28
CA ARG A 79 -2.40 -10.54 13.35
C ARG A 79 -3.11 -11.84 12.97
N LEU A 80 -4.26 -11.75 12.28
CA LEU A 80 -4.99 -12.92 11.80
C LEU A 80 -4.25 -13.64 10.67
N ALA A 81 -3.60 -12.92 9.76
CA ALA A 81 -2.76 -13.50 8.73
C ALA A 81 -1.64 -14.35 9.35
N VAL A 82 -0.92 -13.82 10.33
CA VAL A 82 0.12 -14.58 11.07
C VAL A 82 -0.47 -15.81 11.77
N LYS A 83 -1.64 -15.69 12.40
CA LYS A 83 -2.31 -16.85 13.05
C LYS A 83 -2.72 -17.93 12.06
N ARG A 84 -2.98 -17.58 10.80
CA ARG A 84 -3.21 -18.55 9.72
C ARG A 84 -1.92 -19.22 9.23
N GLY A 85 -0.75 -18.76 9.67
CA GLY A 85 0.56 -19.27 9.27
C GLY A 85 1.23 -18.48 8.16
N VAL A 86 0.66 -17.35 7.74
CA VAL A 86 1.22 -16.47 6.72
C VAL A 86 2.48 -15.79 7.25
N ASP A 87 3.57 -15.77 6.47
CA ASP A 87 4.78 -15.03 6.78
C ASP A 87 4.58 -13.53 6.47
N VAL A 88 4.26 -12.75 7.50
CA VAL A 88 4.05 -11.31 7.36
C VAL A 88 5.33 -10.55 7.72
N ARG A 89 5.88 -9.81 6.74
CA ARG A 89 7.07 -8.98 6.94
C ARG A 89 6.79 -7.53 6.55
N ILE A 90 7.21 -6.59 7.41
CA ILE A 90 7.06 -5.17 7.17
C ILE A 90 8.45 -4.52 7.20
N VAL A 91 8.77 -3.73 6.18
CA VAL A 91 9.98 -2.92 6.11
C VAL A 91 9.59 -1.46 6.26
N THR A 92 10.18 -0.79 7.26
CA THR A 92 10.01 0.63 7.52
C THR A 92 11.36 1.35 7.43
N PRO A 93 11.42 2.70 7.29
CA PRO A 93 12.68 3.41 7.29
C PRO A 93 13.39 3.32 8.64
N GLY A 94 14.69 3.02 8.62
CA GLY A 94 15.56 3.18 9.79
C GLY A 94 16.07 4.62 9.96
N ILE A 95 16.00 5.44 8.88
CA ILE A 95 16.35 6.86 8.88
C ILE A 95 15.06 7.66 8.68
N PRO A 96 14.53 8.34 9.70
CA PRO A 96 13.26 9.05 9.61
C PRO A 96 13.39 10.40 8.89
N ASP A 97 12.39 10.74 8.08
CA ASP A 97 12.15 12.10 7.57
C ASP A 97 11.49 13.00 8.63
N LYS A 98 10.60 12.42 9.46
CA LYS A 98 9.81 13.09 10.49
C LYS A 98 9.92 12.36 11.82
N LYS A 99 10.67 12.93 12.77
CA LYS A 99 10.96 12.29 14.06
C LYS A 99 9.71 11.90 14.87
N LEU A 100 8.66 12.74 14.85
CA LEU A 100 7.42 12.44 15.58
C LEU A 100 6.67 11.26 14.96
N VAL A 101 6.50 11.27 13.64
CA VAL A 101 5.83 10.20 12.90
C VAL A 101 6.57 8.87 13.05
N TYR A 102 7.90 8.91 13.08
CA TYR A 102 8.73 7.74 13.32
C TYR A 102 8.50 7.15 14.73
N ARG A 103 8.37 7.98 15.76
CA ARG A 103 8.04 7.51 17.10
C ARG A 103 6.67 6.83 17.16
N ILE A 104 5.67 7.40 16.47
CA ILE A 104 4.33 6.80 16.37
C ILE A 104 4.41 5.48 15.60
N THR A 105 5.10 5.44 14.46
CA THR A 105 5.34 4.18 13.71
C THR A 105 5.92 3.09 14.62
N ARG A 106 6.93 3.41 15.42
CA ARG A 106 7.56 2.45 16.33
C ARG A 106 6.66 1.98 17.47
N SER A 107 5.63 2.73 17.82
CA SER A 107 4.67 2.28 18.85
C SER A 107 3.82 1.08 18.39
N TYR A 108 3.69 0.87 17.08
CA TYR A 108 3.02 -0.30 16.51
C TYR A 108 3.90 -1.56 16.45
N TYR A 109 5.23 -1.44 16.66
CA TYR A 109 6.13 -2.58 16.53
C TYR A 109 5.87 -3.64 17.59
N GLU A 110 5.77 -3.25 18.85
CA GLU A 110 5.64 -4.19 19.94
C GLU A 110 4.36 -5.04 19.83
N PRO A 111 3.15 -4.49 19.63
CA PRO A 111 1.95 -5.31 19.49
C PRO A 111 1.96 -6.20 18.24
N LEU A 112 2.52 -5.74 17.12
CA LEU A 112 2.62 -6.53 15.88
C LEU A 112 3.67 -7.64 16.00
N CYS A 113 4.87 -7.32 16.52
CA CYS A 113 5.92 -8.33 16.74
C CYS A 113 5.51 -9.39 17.75
N SER A 114 4.82 -9.00 18.81
CA SER A 114 4.26 -9.94 19.81
C SER A 114 3.24 -10.89 19.21
N ALA A 115 2.55 -10.48 18.14
CA ALA A 115 1.65 -11.34 17.37
C ALA A 115 2.36 -12.23 16.34
N GLY A 116 3.67 -12.01 16.08
CA GLY A 116 4.49 -12.77 15.16
C GLY A 116 4.75 -12.09 13.81
N VAL A 117 4.31 -10.85 13.61
CA VAL A 117 4.72 -10.05 12.44
C VAL A 117 6.21 -9.72 12.56
N ARG A 118 6.95 -9.87 11.46
CA ARG A 118 8.37 -9.53 11.42
C ARG A 118 8.56 -8.11 10.86
N ILE A 119 9.14 -7.23 11.67
CA ILE A 119 9.38 -5.83 11.27
C ILE A 119 10.89 -5.59 11.13
N TYR A 120 11.27 -4.96 10.03
CA TYR A 120 12.64 -4.62 9.69
C TYR A 120 12.78 -3.12 9.46
N GLU A 121 13.85 -2.51 9.96
CA GLU A 121 14.21 -1.13 9.68
C GLU A 121 15.27 -1.08 8.57
N TYR A 122 14.96 -0.42 7.45
CA TYR A 122 15.88 -0.22 6.35
C TYR A 122 16.92 0.84 6.71
N THR A 123 18.17 0.44 6.92
CA THR A 123 19.25 1.30 7.41
C THR A 123 20.20 1.86 6.34
N PRO A 124 20.30 1.28 5.11
CA PRO A 124 21.25 1.78 4.10
C PRO A 124 20.96 3.19 3.58
N GLY A 125 19.74 3.69 3.79
CA GLY A 125 19.32 5.01 3.32
C GLY A 125 17.88 5.32 3.67
N PHE A 126 17.36 6.44 3.16
CA PHE A 126 15.95 6.78 3.30
C PHE A 126 15.10 5.92 2.37
N CYS A 127 14.11 5.23 2.91
CA CYS A 127 13.17 4.41 2.16
C CYS A 127 11.79 5.06 2.17
N HIS A 128 11.27 5.41 0.98
CA HIS A 128 9.92 5.98 0.82
C HIS A 128 9.03 5.14 -0.12
N ALA A 129 9.37 3.88 -0.30
CA ALA A 129 8.57 2.94 -1.08
C ALA A 129 7.25 2.61 -0.37
N LYS A 130 6.21 2.40 -1.15
CA LYS A 130 4.93 1.83 -0.73
C LYS A 130 4.63 0.71 -1.69
N GLN A 131 4.87 -0.49 -1.23
CA GLN A 131 4.63 -1.67 -2.04
C GLN A 131 4.28 -2.88 -1.19
N TRP A 132 3.47 -3.73 -1.77
CA TRP A 132 3.06 -5.00 -1.21
C TRP A 132 3.35 -6.10 -2.21
N VAL A 133 3.78 -7.25 -1.72
CA VAL A 133 3.93 -8.46 -2.52
C VAL A 133 3.32 -9.60 -1.71
N CYS A 134 2.47 -10.40 -2.35
CA CYS A 134 1.76 -11.50 -1.74
C CYS A 134 1.82 -12.73 -2.64
N ASP A 135 2.32 -13.85 -2.11
CA ASP A 135 2.25 -15.21 -2.65
C ASP A 135 2.73 -15.36 -4.10
N ASP A 136 3.64 -14.49 -4.60
CA ASP A 136 4.05 -14.38 -6.00
C ASP A 136 2.90 -14.14 -7.01
N GLU A 137 1.68 -13.89 -6.50
CA GLU A 137 0.47 -13.71 -7.32
C GLU A 137 0.04 -12.25 -7.44
N VAL A 138 0.18 -11.47 -6.35
CA VAL A 138 -0.30 -10.08 -6.28
C VAL A 138 0.80 -9.15 -5.82
N SER A 139 0.97 -8.04 -6.52
CA SER A 139 1.78 -6.92 -6.05
C SER A 139 1.05 -5.59 -6.18
N VAL A 140 1.25 -4.69 -5.23
CA VAL A 140 0.75 -3.32 -5.28
C VAL A 140 1.93 -2.37 -5.16
N VAL A 141 1.98 -1.37 -6.02
CA VAL A 141 2.95 -0.29 -5.99
C VAL A 141 2.22 1.03 -6.23
N GLY A 142 2.45 2.00 -5.35
CA GLY A 142 1.75 3.27 -5.52
C GLY A 142 2.19 4.35 -4.54
N THR A 143 1.27 5.25 -4.25
CA THR A 143 1.49 6.37 -3.35
C THR A 143 0.92 6.17 -1.95
N ILE A 144 0.09 5.14 -1.74
CA ILE A 144 -0.68 4.89 -0.51
C ILE A 144 0.22 4.36 0.60
N ASN A 145 0.48 5.16 1.63
CA ASN A 145 1.17 4.69 2.83
C ASN A 145 0.22 3.89 3.74
N MET A 146 0.78 3.10 4.65
CA MET A 146 0.03 2.51 5.74
C MET A 146 -0.16 3.53 6.89
N ASP A 147 -0.84 4.62 6.60
CA ASP A 147 -1.20 5.63 7.60
C ASP A 147 -2.58 6.25 7.34
N TYR A 148 -3.20 6.77 8.40
CA TYR A 148 -4.53 7.40 8.32
C TYR A 148 -4.62 8.54 7.32
N ARG A 149 -3.52 9.25 7.10
CA ARG A 149 -3.50 10.38 6.18
C ARG A 149 -3.64 9.92 4.73
N SER A 150 -2.89 8.89 4.34
CA SER A 150 -3.01 8.31 3.00
C SER A 150 -4.33 7.59 2.80
N LEU A 151 -4.79 6.82 3.80
CA LEU A 151 -5.99 5.98 3.68
C LEU A 151 -7.30 6.77 3.73
N TYR A 152 -7.32 7.98 4.32
CA TYR A 152 -8.57 8.69 4.59
C TYR A 152 -8.62 10.15 4.14
N LEU A 153 -7.47 10.80 3.93
CA LEU A 153 -7.42 12.25 3.79
C LEU A 153 -6.76 12.72 2.50
N HIS A 154 -6.18 11.83 1.70
CA HIS A 154 -5.47 12.18 0.48
C HIS A 154 -6.10 11.55 -0.76
N PHE A 155 -5.83 12.19 -1.90
CA PHE A 155 -5.95 11.54 -3.20
C PHE A 155 -4.68 10.71 -3.42
N GLU A 156 -4.83 9.42 -3.60
CA GLU A 156 -3.72 8.48 -3.77
C GLU A 156 -3.96 7.60 -5.00
N ASN A 157 -2.90 6.96 -5.50
CA ASN A 157 -2.99 6.04 -6.63
C ASN A 157 -2.11 4.81 -6.39
N ALA A 158 -2.53 3.67 -6.87
CA ALA A 158 -1.74 2.44 -6.91
C ALA A 158 -2.17 1.55 -8.09
#